data_7dbd8fca28a5b20599d30089b64f8529
#
_entry.id   7dbd8fca28a5b20599d30089b64f8529
#
_cell.length_a   1.000
_cell.length_b   1.000
_cell.length_c   1.000
_cell.angle_alpha   90.00
_cell.angle_beta   90.00
_cell.angle_gamma   90.00
#
_symmetry.space_group_name_H-M   'P 1'
#
loop_
_entity.id
_entity.type
_entity.pdbx_description
1 polymer ?
#
loop_
_entity_poly.entity_id
_entity_poly.type
_entity_poly.pdbx_seq_one_letter_code
_entity_poly.pdbx_strand_id
1 'polypeptide(L)'
;SKGAFEFSNTAEGFTSAKAWVLDLAVKNDKKQVVLGLEPTGHYWFALAAWMISKGISVVQVNPYAVKQSKEIEDNSQLKDDRKDPKLIANLVKDGNYGMPYLPEKIYADMRRLSMFRDQLTEDRIRNINRLHREMKIYFPEYMDAFGKIEGAFALEVLKVTPIPSRRLKKHLA
;
A
#
# COMPACT_ATOMS: atom_id res chain seq x y z
N SER A 1 29.97 -9.00 -6.11
CA SER A 1 28.56 -9.02 -5.75
C SER A 1 28.43 -9.36 -4.27
N LYS A 2 28.30 -8.37 -3.43
CA LYS A 2 28.12 -8.56 -1.99
C LYS A 2 26.64 -8.70 -1.75
N GLY A 3 26.23 -9.80 -1.09
CA GLY A 3 24.90 -10.27 -0.95
C GLY A 3 23.87 -9.25 -0.46
N ALA A 4 22.60 -9.51 -0.71
CA ALA A 4 21.50 -8.75 -0.13
C ALA A 4 21.54 -8.88 1.40
N PHE A 5 21.28 -7.78 2.09
CA PHE A 5 21.13 -7.75 3.55
C PHE A 5 19.63 -7.65 3.85
N GLU A 6 19.12 -8.64 4.54
CA GLU A 6 17.73 -8.68 4.95
C GLU A 6 17.60 -8.21 6.40
N PHE A 7 16.59 -7.39 6.67
CA PHE A 7 16.29 -6.87 8.00
C PHE A 7 14.80 -6.73 8.24
N SER A 8 14.39 -6.82 9.49
CA SER A 8 12.99 -6.62 9.89
C SER A 8 12.62 -5.13 9.88
N ASN A 9 11.34 -4.83 9.61
CA ASN A 9 10.81 -3.46 9.66
C ASN A 9 10.54 -3.02 11.11
N THR A 10 11.58 -3.07 11.94
CA THR A 10 11.60 -2.71 13.37
C THR A 10 12.79 -1.80 13.67
N ALA A 11 12.81 -1.15 14.82
CA ALA A 11 13.91 -0.28 15.24
C ALA A 11 15.25 -1.02 15.31
N GLU A 12 15.24 -2.29 15.76
CA GLU A 12 16.42 -3.16 15.80
C GLU A 12 16.90 -3.50 14.38
N GLY A 13 15.96 -3.83 13.47
CA GLY A 13 16.27 -4.08 12.08
C GLY A 13 16.85 -2.87 11.38
N PHE A 14 16.31 -1.67 11.63
CA PHE A 14 16.85 -0.42 11.08
C PHE A 14 18.25 -0.11 11.64
N THR A 15 18.49 -0.41 12.92
CA THR A 15 19.82 -0.25 13.54
C THR A 15 20.83 -1.16 12.87
N SER A 16 20.48 -2.41 12.65
CA SER A 16 21.32 -3.40 11.96
C SER A 16 21.59 -2.99 10.51
N ALA A 17 20.56 -2.51 9.79
CA ALA A 17 20.69 -2.02 8.42
C ALA A 17 21.63 -0.80 8.35
N LYS A 18 21.49 0.16 9.28
CA LYS A 18 22.40 1.31 9.38
C LYS A 18 23.84 0.87 9.62
N ALA A 19 24.07 -0.03 10.56
CA ALA A 19 25.41 -0.53 10.87
C ALA A 19 26.05 -1.19 9.63
N TRP A 20 25.29 -2.02 8.93
CA TRP A 20 25.73 -2.67 7.69
C TRP A 20 26.09 -1.67 6.59
N VAL A 21 25.26 -0.65 6.38
CA VAL A 21 25.49 0.40 5.37
C VAL A 21 26.75 1.22 5.70
N LEU A 22 26.95 1.57 6.98
CA LEU A 22 28.14 2.31 7.41
C LEU A 22 29.41 1.46 7.27
N ASP A 23 29.37 0.18 7.59
CA ASP A 23 30.49 -0.76 7.37
C ASP A 23 30.85 -0.85 5.89
N LEU A 24 29.84 -0.90 5.01
CA LEU A 24 30.08 -0.86 3.56
C LEU A 24 30.73 0.45 3.12
N ALA A 25 30.33 1.59 3.68
CA ALA A 25 30.93 2.89 3.37
C ALA A 25 32.42 2.91 3.74
N VAL A 26 32.75 2.46 4.94
CA VAL A 26 34.13 2.35 5.41
C VAL A 26 34.96 1.42 4.51
N LYS A 27 34.45 0.24 4.18
CA LYS A 27 35.13 -0.74 3.32
C LYS A 27 35.38 -0.24 1.90
N ASN A 28 34.62 0.73 1.43
CA ASN A 28 34.76 1.31 0.10
C ASN A 28 35.32 2.74 0.10
N ASP A 29 35.86 3.19 1.23
CA ASP A 29 36.42 4.55 1.42
C ASP A 29 35.42 5.66 1.01
N LYS A 30 34.17 5.53 1.47
CA LYS A 30 33.10 6.49 1.19
C LYS A 30 32.74 7.28 2.44
N LYS A 31 32.75 8.61 2.31
CA LYS A 31 32.41 9.52 3.41
C LYS A 31 30.91 9.77 3.58
N GLN A 32 30.16 9.58 2.51
CA GLN A 32 28.73 9.84 2.49
C GLN A 32 27.97 8.64 1.97
N VAL A 33 26.78 8.44 2.53
CA VAL A 33 25.84 7.38 2.16
C VAL A 33 24.51 8.02 1.83
N VAL A 34 23.94 7.58 0.73
CA VAL A 34 22.57 7.92 0.33
C VAL A 34 21.78 6.62 0.20
N LEU A 35 20.66 6.54 0.91
CA LEU A 35 19.75 5.40 0.83
C LEU A 35 18.67 5.69 -0.22
N GLY A 36 18.72 4.98 -1.33
CA GLY A 36 17.66 5.02 -2.34
C GLY A 36 16.56 4.03 -2.02
N LEU A 37 15.30 4.44 -2.12
CA LEU A 37 14.15 3.55 -2.00
C LEU A 37 13.14 3.78 -3.11
N GLU A 38 12.43 2.70 -3.43
CA GLU A 38 11.22 2.75 -4.22
C GLU A 38 10.01 2.92 -3.29
N PRO A 39 9.18 3.96 -3.47
CA PRO A 39 8.07 4.25 -2.56
C PRO A 39 6.85 3.38 -2.85
N THR A 40 6.99 2.06 -2.75
CA THR A 40 5.89 1.10 -2.89
C THR A 40 5.19 0.89 -1.56
N GLY A 41 3.87 1.08 -1.54
CA GLY A 41 3.07 0.91 -0.33
C GLY A 41 3.40 1.91 0.78
N HIS A 42 3.40 1.44 2.03
CA HIS A 42 3.60 2.27 3.23
C HIS A 42 4.83 1.88 4.07
N TYR A 43 5.48 0.76 3.76
CA TYR A 43 6.57 0.20 4.58
C TYR A 43 7.81 1.09 4.62
N TRP A 44 8.06 1.84 3.57
CA TRP A 44 9.23 2.70 3.46
C TRP A 44 9.23 3.92 4.41
N PHE A 45 8.03 4.39 4.85
CA PHE A 45 7.91 5.59 5.69
C PHE A 45 8.68 5.48 7.01
N ALA A 46 8.50 4.36 7.73
CA ALA A 46 9.15 4.14 9.01
C ALA A 46 10.67 4.10 8.85
N LEU A 47 11.16 3.37 7.85
CA LEU A 47 12.58 3.29 7.53
C LEU A 47 13.16 4.66 7.14
N ALA A 48 12.50 5.39 6.24
CA ALA A 48 12.95 6.70 5.78
C ALA A 48 13.03 7.71 6.93
N ALA A 49 11.95 7.82 7.73
CA ALA A 49 11.91 8.72 8.88
C ALA A 49 13.02 8.39 9.89
N TRP A 50 13.19 7.10 10.19
CA TRP A 50 14.22 6.65 11.13
C TRP A 50 15.64 6.93 10.60
N MET A 51 15.92 6.61 9.34
CA MET A 51 17.24 6.84 8.73
C MET A 51 17.60 8.33 8.68
N ILE A 52 16.63 9.20 8.28
CA ILE A 52 16.81 10.66 8.28
C ILE A 52 17.09 11.16 9.71
N SER A 53 16.37 10.68 10.73
CA SER A 53 16.62 11.05 12.13
C SER A 53 18.01 10.63 12.63
N LYS A 54 18.64 9.67 11.97
CA LYS A 54 20.00 9.21 12.26
C LYS A 54 21.08 9.79 11.33
N GLY A 55 20.74 10.82 10.56
CA GLY A 55 21.66 11.56 9.69
C GLY A 55 22.02 10.85 8.38
N ILE A 56 21.27 9.82 7.97
CA ILE A 56 21.43 9.18 6.68
C ILE A 56 20.52 9.88 5.66
N SER A 57 21.09 10.35 4.56
CA SER A 57 20.31 10.90 3.45
C SER A 57 19.47 9.84 2.78
N VAL A 58 18.18 10.13 2.61
CA VAL A 58 17.23 9.23 1.96
C VAL A 58 16.65 9.89 0.73
N VAL A 59 16.58 9.17 -0.38
CA VAL A 59 16.01 9.63 -1.64
C VAL A 59 15.03 8.59 -2.20
N GLN A 60 14.10 9.04 -3.02
CA GLN A 60 13.11 8.19 -3.65
C GLN A 60 13.34 8.09 -5.14
N VAL A 61 13.23 6.89 -5.67
CA VAL A 61 13.29 6.62 -7.10
C VAL A 61 11.87 6.36 -7.60
N ASN A 62 11.53 6.95 -8.74
CA ASN A 62 10.21 6.76 -9.34
C ASN A 62 10.01 5.29 -9.74
N PRO A 63 8.95 4.59 -9.27
CA PRO A 63 8.66 3.21 -9.65
C PRO A 63 8.57 2.99 -11.18
N TYR A 64 8.10 4.00 -11.90
CA TYR A 64 8.07 3.94 -13.36
C TYR A 64 9.48 3.91 -13.97
N ALA A 65 10.40 4.72 -13.45
CA ALA A 65 11.79 4.70 -13.90
C ALA A 65 12.48 3.36 -13.59
N VAL A 66 12.18 2.77 -12.41
CA VAL A 66 12.67 1.43 -12.06
C VAL A 66 12.16 0.39 -13.07
N LYS A 67 10.87 0.43 -13.39
CA LYS A 67 10.26 -0.48 -14.39
C LYS A 67 10.89 -0.32 -15.76
N GLN A 68 11.02 0.92 -16.27
CA GLN A 68 11.63 1.19 -17.57
C GLN A 68 13.09 0.71 -17.64
N SER A 69 13.87 0.97 -16.59
CA SER A 69 15.27 0.56 -16.55
C SER A 69 15.42 -0.96 -16.51
N LYS A 70 14.46 -1.67 -15.85
CA LYS A 70 14.40 -3.14 -15.91
C LYS A 70 14.19 -3.66 -17.34
N GLU A 71 13.25 -3.06 -18.05
CA GLU A 71 12.95 -3.44 -19.43
C GLU A 71 14.13 -3.20 -20.38
N ILE A 72 14.97 -2.20 -20.09
CA ILE A 72 16.17 -1.90 -20.90
C ILE A 72 17.35 -2.82 -20.56
N GLU A 73 17.59 -3.09 -19.25
CA GLU A 73 18.73 -3.93 -18.83
C GLU A 73 18.48 -5.43 -19.01
N ASP A 74 17.23 -5.88 -18.93
CA ASP A 74 16.89 -7.30 -18.98
C ASP A 74 15.57 -7.47 -19.72
N ASN A 75 15.64 -7.98 -20.94
CA ASN A 75 14.47 -8.27 -21.77
C ASN A 75 13.64 -9.45 -21.20
N SER A 76 13.92 -9.87 -19.96
CA SER A 76 13.20 -10.92 -19.24
C SER A 76 12.15 -10.33 -18.32
N GLN A 77 10.89 -10.79 -18.47
CA GLN A 77 9.77 -10.44 -17.60
C GLN A 77 9.85 -11.09 -16.19
N LEU A 78 10.95 -11.75 -15.85
CA LEU A 78 11.13 -12.42 -14.58
C LEU A 78 11.34 -11.39 -13.46
N LYS A 79 10.43 -11.38 -12.49
CA LYS A 79 10.56 -10.66 -11.23
C LYS A 79 11.76 -11.24 -10.46
N ASP A 80 12.86 -10.50 -10.42
CA ASP A 80 13.99 -10.82 -9.56
C ASP A 80 14.24 -9.67 -8.59
N ASP A 81 13.71 -9.82 -7.38
CA ASP A 81 13.83 -8.83 -6.30
C ASP A 81 15.30 -8.56 -5.89
N ARG A 82 16.25 -9.40 -6.33
CA ARG A 82 17.68 -9.20 -6.08
C ARG A 82 18.33 -8.19 -7.04
N LYS A 83 17.73 -7.95 -8.20
CA LYS A 83 18.25 -7.00 -9.19
C LYS A 83 17.79 -5.57 -8.87
N ASP A 84 16.65 -5.40 -8.22
CA ASP A 84 16.03 -4.12 -7.91
C ASP A 84 16.92 -3.17 -7.09
N PRO A 85 17.60 -3.61 -6.02
CA PRO A 85 18.47 -2.71 -5.25
C PRO A 85 19.64 -2.14 -6.06
N LYS A 86 20.21 -2.93 -6.98
CA LYS A 86 21.29 -2.46 -7.85
C LYS A 86 20.79 -1.42 -8.84
N LEU A 87 19.62 -1.65 -9.39
CA LEU A 87 18.99 -0.73 -10.34
C LEU A 87 18.63 0.60 -9.67
N ILE A 88 18.03 0.55 -8.46
CA ILE A 88 17.76 1.73 -7.65
C ILE A 88 19.07 2.50 -7.37
N ALA A 89 20.15 1.80 -7.01
CA ALA A 89 21.44 2.44 -6.77
C ALA A 89 22.00 3.12 -8.01
N ASN A 90 21.85 2.53 -9.20
CA ASN A 90 22.25 3.15 -10.47
C ASN A 90 21.42 4.41 -10.76
N LEU A 91 20.09 4.34 -10.63
CA LEU A 91 19.23 5.51 -10.82
C LEU A 91 19.57 6.65 -9.86
N VAL A 92 19.89 6.35 -8.59
CA VAL A 92 20.36 7.34 -7.62
C VAL A 92 21.70 7.93 -8.04
N LYS A 93 22.63 7.11 -8.47
CA LYS A 93 23.95 7.55 -8.96
C LYS A 93 23.83 8.50 -10.17
N ASP A 94 22.88 8.24 -11.06
CA ASP A 94 22.63 9.02 -12.26
C ASP A 94 21.79 10.28 -12.00
N GLY A 95 21.43 10.56 -10.73
CA GLY A 95 20.64 11.72 -10.34
C GLY A 95 19.13 11.59 -10.57
N ASN A 96 18.65 10.40 -10.95
CA ASN A 96 17.23 10.13 -11.23
C ASN A 96 16.47 9.80 -9.94
N TYR A 97 16.38 10.75 -9.03
CA TYR A 97 15.69 10.60 -7.75
C TYR A 97 14.98 11.88 -7.31
N GLY A 98 14.06 11.76 -6.38
CA GLY A 98 13.42 12.88 -5.68
C GLY A 98 13.65 12.79 -4.18
N MET A 99 13.40 13.89 -3.48
CA MET A 99 13.42 13.90 -2.01
C MET A 99 12.13 13.34 -1.47
N PRO A 100 12.16 12.46 -0.46
CA PRO A 100 10.95 11.93 0.14
C PRO A 100 10.19 13.03 0.89
N TYR A 101 8.90 13.17 0.62
CA TYR A 101 8.03 13.98 1.42
C TYR A 101 7.50 13.17 2.60
N LEU A 102 7.99 13.48 3.78
CA LEU A 102 7.51 12.91 5.04
C LEU A 102 6.65 13.96 5.74
N PRO A 103 5.33 13.83 5.73
CA PRO A 103 4.46 14.78 6.41
C PRO A 103 4.69 14.69 7.93
N GLU A 104 4.75 15.85 8.58
CA GLU A 104 4.95 15.96 10.02
C GLU A 104 3.70 16.49 10.73
N LYS A 105 3.58 16.19 12.03
CA LYS A 105 2.54 16.70 12.91
C LYS A 105 1.14 16.53 12.31
N ILE A 106 0.38 17.61 12.25
CA ILE A 106 -1.01 17.63 11.77
C ILE A 106 -1.15 17.08 10.33
N TYR A 107 -0.18 17.32 9.47
CA TYR A 107 -0.21 16.83 8.09
C TYR A 107 -0.04 15.31 8.01
N ALA A 108 0.73 14.72 8.92
CA ALA A 108 0.84 13.27 9.05
C ALA A 108 -0.51 12.65 9.47
N ASP A 109 -1.17 13.27 10.45
CA ASP A 109 -2.47 12.83 10.94
C ASP A 109 -3.55 13.00 9.87
N MET A 110 -3.59 14.12 9.18
CA MET A 110 -4.52 14.37 8.08
C MET A 110 -4.35 13.35 6.96
N ARG A 111 -3.11 13.04 6.56
CA ARG A 111 -2.83 12.01 5.56
C ARG A 111 -3.34 10.65 6.00
N ARG A 112 -3.05 10.26 7.25
CA ARG A 112 -3.50 8.99 7.83
C ARG A 112 -5.01 8.89 7.88
N LEU A 113 -5.69 9.94 8.34
CA LEU A 113 -7.16 9.98 8.40
C LEU A 113 -7.80 9.95 7.01
N SER A 114 -7.21 10.66 6.02
CA SER A 114 -7.69 10.62 4.64
C SER A 114 -7.58 9.20 4.06
N MET A 115 -6.43 8.54 4.22
CA MET A 115 -6.26 7.15 3.76
C MET A 115 -7.24 6.20 4.45
N PHE A 116 -7.49 6.36 5.74
CA PHE A 116 -8.45 5.55 6.49
C PHE A 116 -9.89 5.79 6.00
N ARG A 117 -10.26 7.04 5.74
CA ARG A 117 -11.57 7.37 5.14
C ARG A 117 -11.74 6.69 3.78
N ASP A 118 -10.71 6.71 2.94
CA ASP A 118 -10.76 6.11 1.62
C ASP A 118 -10.92 4.58 1.73
N GLN A 119 -10.21 3.93 2.64
CA GLN A 119 -10.39 2.50 2.94
C GLN A 119 -11.81 2.17 3.38
N LEU A 120 -12.38 2.94 4.32
CA LEU A 120 -13.76 2.75 4.76
C LEU A 120 -14.76 2.96 3.62
N THR A 121 -14.50 3.90 2.73
CA THR A 121 -15.35 4.14 1.55
C THR A 121 -15.32 2.95 0.59
N GLU A 122 -14.15 2.40 0.32
CA GLU A 122 -14.00 1.19 -0.49
C GLU A 122 -14.66 -0.03 0.15
N ASP A 123 -14.51 -0.20 1.47
CA ASP A 123 -15.16 -1.29 2.21
C ASP A 123 -16.69 -1.17 2.15
N ARG A 124 -17.20 0.05 2.29
CA ARG A 124 -18.62 0.34 2.11
C ARG A 124 -19.10 -0.07 0.72
N ILE A 125 -18.40 0.33 -0.33
CA ILE A 125 -18.75 -0.02 -1.73
C ILE A 125 -18.72 -1.55 -1.90
N ARG A 126 -17.69 -2.22 -1.41
CA ARG A 126 -17.58 -3.68 -1.47
C ARG A 126 -18.76 -4.38 -0.79
N ASN A 127 -19.14 -3.91 0.39
CA ASN A 127 -20.26 -4.48 1.14
C ASN A 127 -21.61 -4.22 0.46
N ILE A 128 -21.84 -3.03 -0.08
CA ILE A 128 -23.04 -2.72 -0.86
C ILE A 128 -23.13 -3.64 -2.10
N ASN A 129 -22.04 -3.82 -2.83
CA ASN A 129 -22.02 -4.69 -4.00
C ASN A 129 -22.30 -6.17 -3.63
N ARG A 130 -21.76 -6.65 -2.51
CA ARG A 130 -22.07 -7.99 -1.98
C ARG A 130 -23.55 -8.10 -1.63
N LEU A 131 -24.10 -7.11 -0.93
CA LEU A 131 -25.51 -7.09 -0.55
C LEU A 131 -26.43 -7.07 -1.79
N HIS A 132 -26.12 -6.25 -2.78
CA HIS A 132 -26.83 -6.24 -4.07
C HIS A 132 -26.84 -7.62 -4.74
N ARG A 133 -25.70 -8.30 -4.75
CA ARG A 133 -25.60 -9.65 -5.32
C ARG A 133 -26.50 -10.63 -4.58
N GLU A 134 -26.45 -10.65 -3.26
CA GLU A 134 -27.28 -11.55 -2.45
C GLU A 134 -28.77 -11.25 -2.60
N MET A 135 -29.15 -9.97 -2.63
CA MET A 135 -30.55 -9.58 -2.86
C MET A 135 -31.06 -10.03 -4.23
N LYS A 136 -30.27 -9.87 -5.28
CA LYS A 136 -30.67 -10.36 -6.62
C LYS A 136 -30.90 -11.88 -6.66
N ILE A 137 -30.17 -12.64 -5.85
CA ILE A 137 -30.30 -14.11 -5.81
C ILE A 137 -31.47 -14.55 -4.95
N TYR A 138 -31.62 -13.96 -3.76
CA TYR A 138 -32.54 -14.47 -2.75
C TYR A 138 -33.81 -13.66 -2.57
N PHE A 139 -33.80 -12.38 -2.94
CA PHE A 139 -34.90 -11.47 -2.75
C PHE A 139 -34.94 -10.37 -3.82
N PRO A 140 -35.11 -10.74 -5.14
CA PRO A 140 -35.08 -9.76 -6.24
C PRO A 140 -36.14 -8.66 -6.10
N GLU A 141 -37.35 -8.99 -5.59
CA GLU A 141 -38.44 -8.03 -5.42
C GLU A 141 -38.10 -6.90 -4.43
N TYR A 142 -37.11 -7.12 -3.56
CA TYR A 142 -36.63 -6.10 -2.65
C TYR A 142 -36.06 -4.89 -3.36
N MET A 143 -35.34 -5.13 -4.44
CA MET A 143 -34.73 -4.06 -5.24
C MET A 143 -35.80 -3.20 -5.94
N ASP A 144 -36.91 -3.81 -6.36
CA ASP A 144 -38.03 -3.11 -6.98
C ASP A 144 -38.81 -2.26 -5.95
N ALA A 145 -38.91 -2.76 -4.71
CA ALA A 145 -39.65 -2.06 -3.65
C ALA A 145 -38.88 -0.85 -3.07
N PHE A 146 -37.55 -0.95 -2.93
CA PHE A 146 -36.75 0.05 -2.22
C PHE A 146 -35.87 0.91 -3.11
N GLY A 147 -35.61 0.55 -4.35
CA GLY A 147 -34.79 1.28 -5.32
C GLY A 147 -33.32 1.43 -4.92
N LYS A 148 -33.04 1.82 -3.66
CA LYS A 148 -31.69 1.93 -3.10
C LYS A 148 -31.60 1.08 -1.84
N ILE A 149 -30.74 0.05 -1.90
CA ILE A 149 -30.56 -0.90 -0.80
C ILE A 149 -29.88 -0.26 0.43
N GLU A 150 -29.06 0.75 0.21
CA GLU A 150 -28.35 1.49 1.27
C GLU A 150 -29.22 2.56 1.97
N GLY A 151 -30.48 2.69 1.61
CA GLY A 151 -31.43 3.58 2.31
C GLY A 151 -31.64 3.13 3.76
N ALA A 152 -31.71 4.08 4.69
CA ALA A 152 -31.85 3.78 6.11
C ALA A 152 -33.05 2.85 6.39
N PHE A 153 -34.22 3.14 5.77
CA PHE A 153 -35.42 2.33 5.90
C PHE A 153 -35.23 0.93 5.30
N ALA A 154 -34.63 0.84 4.11
CA ALA A 154 -34.32 -0.44 3.48
C ALA A 154 -33.43 -1.32 4.40
N LEU A 155 -32.37 -0.75 4.95
CA LEU A 155 -31.48 -1.47 5.86
C LEU A 155 -32.18 -1.91 7.14
N GLU A 156 -33.10 -1.10 7.71
CA GLU A 156 -33.87 -1.51 8.88
C GLU A 156 -34.82 -2.68 8.56
N VAL A 157 -35.45 -2.68 7.39
CA VAL A 157 -36.30 -3.82 6.96
C VAL A 157 -35.44 -5.08 6.81
N LEU A 158 -34.23 -4.98 6.27
CA LEU A 158 -33.32 -6.14 6.14
C LEU A 158 -32.84 -6.67 7.49
N LYS A 159 -32.68 -5.82 8.49
CA LYS A 159 -32.35 -6.28 9.86
C LYS A 159 -33.45 -7.14 10.46
N VAL A 160 -34.71 -6.81 10.21
CA VAL A 160 -35.87 -7.51 10.74
C VAL A 160 -36.23 -8.74 9.90
N THR A 161 -36.14 -8.61 8.57
CA THR A 161 -36.53 -9.66 7.62
C THR A 161 -35.46 -9.83 6.54
N PRO A 162 -34.33 -10.46 6.89
CA PRO A 162 -33.17 -10.57 5.98
C PRO A 162 -33.44 -11.46 4.74
N ILE A 163 -34.39 -12.39 4.85
CA ILE A 163 -34.76 -13.30 3.75
C ILE A 163 -36.27 -13.51 3.81
N PRO A 164 -36.99 -13.49 2.67
CA PRO A 164 -38.42 -13.82 2.64
C PRO A 164 -38.58 -15.24 3.14
N SER A 165 -39.36 -15.38 4.21
CA SER A 165 -39.69 -16.71 4.74
C SER A 165 -40.48 -17.48 3.66
N ARG A 166 -40.25 -18.80 3.53
CA ARG A 166 -41.03 -19.67 2.65
C ARG A 166 -42.57 -19.57 2.87
N ARG A 167 -42.99 -19.04 4.03
CA ARG A 167 -44.40 -18.78 4.35
C ARG A 167 -44.97 -17.60 3.54
N LEU A 168 -44.22 -16.57 3.25
CA LEU A 168 -44.68 -15.46 2.40
C LEU A 168 -44.91 -15.90 0.94
N LYS A 169 -44.14 -16.86 0.43
CA LYS A 169 -44.33 -17.43 -0.92
C LYS A 169 -45.63 -18.20 -1.07
N LYS A 170 -46.27 -18.68 0.02
CA LYS A 170 -47.56 -19.39 -0.04
C LYS A 170 -48.78 -18.44 -0.07
N HIS A 171 -48.60 -17.16 0.24
CA HIS A 171 -49.72 -16.20 0.21
C HIS A 171 -49.69 -15.29 -1.03
N LEU A 172 -48.67 -15.43 -1.90
CA LEU A 172 -48.53 -14.69 -3.17
C LEU A 172 -48.76 -15.62 -4.39
N ALA A 173 -49.13 -16.86 -4.21
CA ALA A 173 -49.58 -17.79 -5.21
C ALA A 173 -51.07 -18.05 -4.97
#